data_a756a2e2400086d0787a00187f683c48
#
_entry.id   a756a2e2400086d0787a00187f683c48
#
_cell.length_a   1.000
_cell.length_b   1.000
_cell.length_c   1.000
_cell.angle_alpha   90.00
_cell.angle_beta   90.00
_cell.angle_gamma   90.00
#
_symmetry.space_group_name_H-M   'P 1'
#
loop_
_entity.id
_entity.type
_entity.pdbx_description
1 polymer ?
#
loop_
_entity_poly.entity_id
_entity_poly.type
_entity_poly.pdbx_seq_one_letter_code
_entity_poly.pdbx_strand_id
1 'polypeptide(L)'
;MSNIFNEDFQDFLKAFNKYEVKYLLVGGYSVILHGYPRTTGDMDLWAEKTKENYERIVKAFADFGMPIFDMTIDNFLNNPLIDVFTFGRPPVSIEILTNVKGLIFKDSFEKYVDYQIDSELSIKLIHYDDLILAKKAAGRPRDLNDIENLKK
;
A
#
# COMPACT_ATOMS: atom_id res chain seq x y z
N MET A 1 -15.38 15.05 8.10
CA MET A 1 -14.17 14.35 8.56
C MET A 1 -12.99 14.70 7.66
N SER A 2 -11.88 15.09 8.25
CA SER A 2 -10.72 15.43 7.45
C SER A 2 -10.08 14.18 6.86
N ASN A 3 -9.57 14.34 5.65
CA ASN A 3 -8.85 13.30 4.95
C ASN A 3 -7.43 13.22 5.50
N ILE A 4 -7.00 12.02 5.91
CA ILE A 4 -5.67 11.82 6.47
C ILE A 4 -4.57 11.83 5.39
N PHE A 5 -4.94 11.70 4.12
CA PHE A 5 -4.00 11.69 3.02
C PHE A 5 -3.73 13.08 2.50
N ASN A 6 -2.46 13.42 2.27
CA ASN A 6 -2.13 14.67 1.60
C ASN A 6 -2.56 14.60 0.12
N GLU A 7 -2.56 15.75 -0.54
CA GLU A 7 -3.04 15.87 -1.91
C GLU A 7 -2.25 14.98 -2.89
N ASP A 8 -0.93 14.89 -2.73
CA ASP A 8 -0.10 14.06 -3.59
C ASP A 8 -0.44 12.57 -3.44
N PHE A 9 -0.66 12.11 -2.21
CA PHE A 9 -1.06 10.73 -1.98
C PHE A 9 -2.43 10.45 -2.60
N GLN A 10 -3.36 11.40 -2.49
CA GLN A 10 -4.68 11.26 -3.10
C GLN A 10 -4.57 11.16 -4.62
N ASP A 11 -3.77 12.01 -5.24
CA ASP A 11 -3.59 12.01 -6.69
C ASP A 11 -2.91 10.73 -7.17
N PHE A 12 -1.95 10.22 -6.40
CA PHE A 12 -1.30 8.96 -6.71
C PHE A 12 -2.29 7.78 -6.66
N LEU A 13 -3.12 7.74 -5.63
CA LEU A 13 -4.15 6.70 -5.50
C LEU A 13 -5.19 6.78 -6.61
N LYS A 14 -5.57 7.99 -7.01
CA LYS A 14 -6.47 8.20 -8.14
C LYS A 14 -5.88 7.65 -9.44
N ALA A 15 -4.58 7.87 -9.65
CA ALA A 15 -3.89 7.32 -10.82
C ALA A 15 -3.87 5.79 -10.78
N PHE A 16 -3.60 5.19 -9.63
CA PHE A 16 -3.64 3.75 -9.48
C PHE A 16 -5.03 3.19 -9.78
N ASN A 17 -6.07 3.83 -9.29
CA ASN A 17 -7.45 3.40 -9.55
C ASN A 17 -7.81 3.57 -11.03
N LYS A 18 -7.39 4.66 -11.64
CA LYS A 18 -7.67 4.94 -13.06
C LYS A 18 -7.14 3.85 -13.99
N TYR A 19 -5.95 3.34 -13.70
CA TYR A 19 -5.32 2.31 -14.52
C TYR A 19 -5.57 0.90 -13.99
N GLU A 20 -6.48 0.76 -13.04
CA GLU A 20 -6.91 -0.53 -12.49
C GLU A 20 -5.75 -1.34 -11.93
N VAL A 21 -4.81 -0.67 -11.27
CA VAL A 21 -3.71 -1.33 -10.59
C VAL A 21 -4.27 -2.20 -9.45
N LYS A 22 -3.81 -3.43 -9.38
CA LYS A 22 -4.15 -4.30 -8.24
C LYS A 22 -3.19 -4.00 -7.11
N TYR A 23 -3.71 -3.41 -6.05
CA TYR A 23 -2.94 -3.02 -4.88
C TYR A 23 -3.80 -3.12 -3.62
N LEU A 24 -3.13 -3.17 -2.48
CA LEU A 24 -3.76 -3.05 -1.17
C LEU A 24 -3.02 -2.00 -0.37
N LEU A 25 -3.76 -1.09 0.26
CA LEU A 25 -3.16 -0.18 1.23
C LEU A 25 -2.83 -0.98 2.49
N VAL A 26 -1.56 -0.96 2.86
CA VAL A 26 -1.05 -1.65 4.05
C VAL A 26 -0.29 -0.65 4.91
N GLY A 27 0.44 -1.10 5.91
CA GLY A 27 1.29 -0.24 6.73
C GLY A 27 0.53 0.70 7.64
N GLY A 28 1.18 1.80 8.03
CA GLY A 28 0.65 2.73 9.04
C GLY A 28 -0.70 3.34 8.70
N TYR A 29 -0.91 3.73 7.43
CA TYR A 29 -2.21 4.29 7.04
C TYR A 29 -3.34 3.27 7.18
N SER A 30 -3.06 1.98 6.91
CA SER A 30 -4.09 0.94 7.09
C SER A 30 -4.44 0.77 8.57
N VAL A 31 -3.45 0.91 9.44
CA VAL A 31 -3.66 0.85 10.91
C VAL A 31 -4.59 1.98 11.34
N ILE A 32 -4.33 3.19 10.84
CA ILE A 32 -5.17 4.36 11.16
C ILE A 32 -6.60 4.12 10.70
N LEU A 33 -6.79 3.67 9.46
CA LEU A 33 -8.13 3.46 8.90
C LEU A 33 -8.88 2.33 9.59
N HIS A 34 -8.16 1.36 10.18
CA HIS A 34 -8.80 0.29 10.96
C HIS A 34 -9.06 0.68 12.42
N GLY A 35 -8.73 1.89 12.83
CA GLY A 35 -9.20 2.43 14.10
C GLY A 35 -8.16 2.81 15.13
N TYR A 36 -6.87 2.69 14.83
CA TYR A 36 -5.82 3.14 15.75
C TYR A 36 -5.16 4.41 15.21
N PRO A 37 -5.61 5.59 15.63
CA PRO A 37 -5.01 6.84 15.19
C PRO A 37 -3.60 6.99 15.77
N ARG A 38 -2.63 7.13 14.89
CA ARG A 38 -1.24 7.37 15.25
C ARG A 38 -0.53 8.08 14.10
N THR A 39 0.69 8.53 14.34
CA THR A 39 1.50 9.17 13.31
C THR A 39 2.05 8.13 12.34
N THR A 40 2.06 8.47 11.05
CA THR A 40 2.72 7.70 10.02
C THR A 40 3.23 8.64 8.93
N GLY A 41 4.32 8.28 8.27
CA GLY A 41 4.90 9.10 7.21
C GLY A 41 4.70 8.51 5.82
N ASP A 42 5.03 7.22 5.68
CA ASP A 42 5.04 6.56 4.39
C ASP A 42 3.67 5.99 4.04
N MET A 43 3.29 6.10 2.77
CA MET A 43 2.12 5.40 2.26
C MET A 43 2.59 4.10 1.62
N ASP A 44 2.20 2.97 2.17
CA ASP A 44 2.62 1.65 1.75
C ASP A 44 1.54 0.96 0.92
N LEU A 45 1.87 0.63 -0.33
CA LEU A 45 0.96 -0.05 -1.23
C LEU A 45 1.56 -1.40 -1.63
N TRP A 46 0.84 -2.46 -1.35
CA TRP A 46 1.23 -3.81 -1.72
C TRP A 46 0.62 -4.12 -3.08
N ALA A 47 1.46 -4.30 -4.10
CA ALA A 47 1.04 -4.49 -5.48
C ALA A 47 1.16 -5.95 -5.90
N GLU A 48 0.23 -6.40 -6.73
CA GLU A 48 0.32 -7.72 -7.32
C GLU A 48 1.58 -7.81 -8.20
N LYS A 49 2.37 -8.85 -8.00
CA LYS A 49 3.63 -9.05 -8.69
C LYS A 49 3.42 -9.84 -9.99
N THR A 50 2.84 -9.16 -10.99
CA THR A 50 2.62 -9.72 -12.33
C THR A 50 3.02 -8.72 -13.39
N LYS A 51 3.30 -9.22 -14.60
CA LYS A 51 3.67 -8.36 -15.72
C LYS A 51 2.53 -7.40 -16.07
N GLU A 52 1.31 -7.89 -16.12
CA GLU A 52 0.13 -7.07 -16.45
C GLU A 52 -0.04 -5.95 -15.44
N ASN A 53 0.11 -6.25 -14.16
CA ASN A 53 -0.02 -5.23 -13.13
C ASN A 53 1.13 -4.23 -13.18
N TYR A 54 2.34 -4.72 -13.47
CA TYR A 54 3.49 -3.83 -13.65
C TYR A 54 3.23 -2.80 -14.74
N GLU A 55 2.68 -3.23 -15.88
CA GLU A 55 2.38 -2.33 -16.98
C GLU A 55 1.35 -1.26 -16.57
N ARG A 56 0.36 -1.64 -15.78
CA ARG A 56 -0.63 -0.69 -15.22
C ARG A 56 0.02 0.30 -14.27
N ILE A 57 0.93 -0.18 -13.44
CA ILE A 57 1.68 0.70 -12.51
C ILE A 57 2.50 1.72 -13.28
N VAL A 58 3.19 1.29 -14.35
CA VAL A 58 4.00 2.20 -15.17
C VAL A 58 3.13 3.31 -15.78
N LYS A 59 1.95 2.96 -16.27
CA LYS A 59 1.01 3.94 -16.82
C LYS A 59 0.55 4.92 -15.74
N ALA A 60 0.26 4.42 -14.54
CA ALA A 60 -0.16 5.26 -13.42
C ALA A 60 0.96 6.24 -13.02
N PHE A 61 2.20 5.77 -12.96
CA PHE A 61 3.36 6.61 -12.67
C PHE A 61 3.51 7.72 -13.72
N ALA A 62 3.37 7.37 -14.99
CA ALA A 62 3.48 8.33 -16.08
C ALA A 62 2.39 9.41 -15.97
N ASP A 63 1.17 9.00 -15.69
CA ASP A 63 0.04 9.93 -15.53
C ASP A 63 0.24 10.84 -14.32
N PHE A 64 0.73 10.29 -13.22
CA PHE A 64 1.04 11.07 -12.02
C PHE A 64 2.24 11.99 -12.22
N GLY A 65 3.14 11.63 -13.15
CA GLY A 65 4.31 12.44 -13.46
C GLY A 65 5.56 12.07 -12.67
N MET A 66 5.64 10.84 -12.17
CA MET A 66 6.79 10.38 -11.40
C MET A 66 7.55 9.27 -12.15
N PRO A 67 8.89 9.39 -12.27
CA PRO A 67 9.69 8.31 -12.87
C PRO A 67 9.66 7.05 -12.02
N ILE A 68 9.84 5.90 -12.68
CA ILE A 68 9.88 4.61 -11.98
C ILE A 68 11.23 4.31 -11.33
N PHE A 69 12.28 5.10 -11.67
CA PHE A 69 13.63 4.92 -11.15
C PHE A 69 14.10 3.46 -11.31
N ASP A 70 14.50 2.82 -10.21
CA ASP A 70 15.02 1.45 -10.23
C ASP A 70 13.91 0.37 -10.22
N MET A 71 12.65 0.77 -10.25
CA MET A 71 11.54 -0.19 -10.34
C MET A 71 11.35 -0.63 -11.80
N THR A 72 12.39 -1.23 -12.37
CA THR A 72 12.34 -1.82 -13.70
C THR A 72 11.48 -3.09 -13.67
N ILE A 73 11.06 -3.56 -14.83
CA ILE A 73 10.28 -4.79 -14.90
C ILE A 73 11.05 -5.98 -14.30
N ASP A 74 12.36 -6.03 -14.53
CA ASP A 74 13.18 -7.11 -14.00
C ASP A 74 13.30 -7.05 -12.48
N ASN A 75 13.54 -5.85 -11.94
CA ASN A 75 13.60 -5.68 -10.47
C ASN A 75 12.25 -5.96 -9.83
N PHE A 76 11.17 -5.58 -10.48
CA PHE A 76 9.82 -5.80 -9.95
C PHE A 76 9.44 -7.29 -9.95
N LEU A 77 9.74 -8.00 -11.03
CA LEU A 77 9.28 -9.39 -11.22
C LEU A 77 10.29 -10.44 -10.79
N ASN A 78 11.57 -10.19 -11.01
CA ASN A 78 12.58 -11.27 -10.97
C ASN A 78 13.70 -11.10 -9.95
N ASN A 79 13.79 -9.94 -9.30
CA ASN A 79 14.88 -9.69 -8.37
C ASN A 79 14.48 -10.09 -6.94
N PRO A 80 15.00 -11.22 -6.42
CA PRO A 80 14.63 -11.70 -5.09
C PRO A 80 15.19 -10.85 -3.95
N LEU A 81 16.10 -9.93 -4.25
CA LEU A 81 16.70 -9.06 -3.24
C LEU A 81 15.91 -7.77 -3.02
N ILE A 82 14.93 -7.48 -3.89
CA ILE A 82 14.16 -6.25 -3.82
C ILE A 82 12.67 -6.59 -3.73
N ASP A 83 12.05 -6.24 -2.62
CA ASP A 83 10.60 -6.36 -2.45
C ASP A 83 9.94 -5.06 -2.01
N VAL A 84 10.72 -3.97 -1.95
CA VAL A 84 10.22 -2.62 -1.62
C VAL A 84 10.88 -1.61 -2.54
N PHE A 85 10.07 -0.73 -3.13
CA PHE A 85 10.55 0.39 -3.95
C PHE A 85 10.04 1.67 -3.31
N THR A 86 10.95 2.60 -2.99
CA THR A 86 10.62 3.84 -2.30
C THR A 86 10.69 5.03 -3.25
N PHE A 87 9.66 5.87 -3.21
CA PHE A 87 9.55 7.07 -4.05
C PHE A 87 9.28 8.29 -3.16
N GLY A 88 9.94 9.41 -3.48
CA GLY A 88 9.82 10.62 -2.68
C GLY A 88 10.77 10.62 -1.49
N ARG A 89 10.55 11.54 -0.57
CA ARG A 89 11.38 11.73 0.62
C ARG A 89 10.51 11.87 1.86
N PRO A 90 10.95 11.33 3.01
CA PRO A 90 10.23 11.60 4.26
C PRO A 90 10.08 13.11 4.47
N PRO A 91 8.95 13.55 5.03
CA PRO A 91 7.81 12.76 5.52
C PRO A 91 6.79 12.37 4.45
N VAL A 92 7.08 12.63 3.17
CA VAL A 92 6.14 12.37 2.07
C VAL A 92 6.77 11.34 1.13
N SER A 93 6.70 10.07 1.50
CA SER A 93 7.20 8.99 0.65
C SER A 93 6.13 7.93 0.42
N ILE A 94 6.26 7.29 -0.73
CA ILE A 94 5.37 6.20 -1.16
C ILE A 94 6.24 4.96 -1.32
N GLU A 95 5.79 3.86 -0.74
CA GLU A 95 6.47 2.57 -0.88
C GLU A 95 5.58 1.59 -1.63
N ILE A 96 6.14 0.98 -2.67
CA ILE A 96 5.48 -0.10 -3.41
C ILE A 96 6.13 -1.40 -2.96
N LEU A 97 5.32 -2.29 -2.37
CA LEU A 97 5.79 -3.59 -1.88
C LEU A 97 5.30 -4.69 -2.82
N THR A 98 6.16 -5.65 -3.09
CA THR A 98 5.79 -6.84 -3.86
C THR A 98 5.60 -8.07 -2.98
N ASN A 99 5.91 -7.96 -1.69
CA ASN A 99 5.77 -9.05 -0.74
C ASN A 99 5.41 -8.51 0.64
N VAL A 100 4.49 -9.18 1.31
CA VAL A 100 4.15 -8.91 2.71
C VAL A 100 4.25 -10.23 3.46
N LYS A 101 5.12 -10.27 4.46
CA LYS A 101 5.38 -11.48 5.24
C LYS A 101 4.10 -12.02 5.87
N GLY A 102 3.87 -13.30 5.72
CA GLY A 102 2.72 -13.99 6.30
C GLY A 102 1.47 -14.00 5.43
N LEU A 103 1.49 -13.34 4.28
CA LEU A 103 0.33 -13.23 3.39
C LEU A 103 0.69 -13.58 1.95
N ILE A 104 -0.34 -13.97 1.19
CA ILE A 104 -0.26 -14.20 -0.25
C ILE A 104 -1.21 -13.20 -0.91
N PHE A 105 -0.72 -12.41 -1.86
CA PHE A 105 -1.48 -11.30 -2.45
C PHE A 105 -2.84 -11.72 -2.97
N LYS A 106 -2.89 -12.80 -3.74
CA LYS A 106 -4.14 -13.27 -4.35
C LYS A 106 -5.24 -13.48 -3.29
N ASP A 107 -4.86 -14.12 -2.18
CA ASP A 107 -5.81 -14.42 -1.11
C ASP A 107 -6.27 -13.15 -0.39
N SER A 108 -5.33 -12.27 -0.10
CA SER A 108 -5.65 -11.01 0.60
C SER A 108 -6.45 -10.06 -0.27
N PHE A 109 -6.16 -10.03 -1.58
CA PHE A 109 -6.86 -9.16 -2.51
C PHE A 109 -8.33 -9.53 -2.66
N GLU A 110 -8.66 -10.80 -2.54
CA GLU A 110 -10.06 -11.27 -2.62
C GLU A 110 -10.92 -10.75 -1.46
N LYS A 111 -10.29 -10.30 -0.38
CA LYS A 111 -10.96 -9.85 0.84
C LYS A 111 -10.82 -8.35 1.11
N TYR A 112 -10.27 -7.59 0.19
CA TYR A 112 -10.01 -6.18 0.46
C TYR A 112 -11.29 -5.42 0.80
N VAL A 113 -11.13 -4.36 1.58
CA VAL A 113 -12.22 -3.47 1.92
C VAL A 113 -12.17 -2.27 0.98
N ASP A 114 -13.29 -1.99 0.34
CA ASP A 114 -13.42 -0.81 -0.51
C ASP A 114 -13.73 0.38 0.41
N TYR A 115 -12.71 1.14 0.74
CA TYR A 115 -12.81 2.23 1.72
C TYR A 115 -12.99 3.57 1.01
N GLN A 116 -14.16 4.18 1.20
CA GLN A 116 -14.47 5.46 0.58
C GLN A 116 -13.87 6.60 1.40
N ILE A 117 -12.98 7.38 0.77
CA ILE A 117 -12.36 8.56 1.41
C ILE A 117 -13.26 9.77 1.22
N ASP A 118 -13.68 10.02 -0.02
CA ASP A 118 -14.60 11.11 -0.36
C ASP A 118 -15.40 10.73 -1.62
N SER A 119 -16.10 11.67 -2.23
CA SER A 119 -16.92 11.39 -3.41
C SER A 119 -16.11 10.96 -4.64
N GLU A 120 -14.81 11.21 -4.65
CA GLU A 120 -13.95 10.96 -5.82
C GLU A 120 -12.92 9.87 -5.61
N LEU A 121 -12.66 9.46 -4.38
CA LEU A 121 -11.58 8.54 -4.07
C LEU A 121 -12.03 7.41 -3.16
N SER A 122 -11.90 6.18 -3.65
CA SER A 122 -11.97 4.98 -2.82
C SER A 122 -10.62 4.29 -2.85
N ILE A 123 -10.33 3.54 -1.79
CA ILE A 123 -9.05 2.87 -1.60
C ILE A 123 -9.29 1.39 -1.36
N LYS A 124 -8.43 0.55 -1.92
CA LYS A 124 -8.44 -0.88 -1.64
C LYS A 124 -7.65 -1.13 -0.37
N LEU A 125 -8.36 -1.24 0.74
CA LEU A 125 -7.76 -1.39 2.07
C LEU A 125 -7.61 -2.86 2.42
N ILE A 126 -6.44 -3.24 2.96
CA ILE A 126 -6.25 -4.60 3.45
C ILE A 126 -7.30 -4.95 4.51
N HIS A 127 -7.83 -6.17 4.45
CA HIS A 127 -8.81 -6.64 5.43
C HIS A 127 -8.18 -6.67 6.82
N TYR A 128 -8.98 -6.37 7.84
CA TYR A 128 -8.51 -6.31 9.24
C TYR A 128 -7.76 -7.58 9.67
N ASP A 129 -8.32 -8.76 9.37
CA ASP A 129 -7.69 -10.02 9.77
C ASP A 129 -6.32 -10.21 9.13
N ASP A 130 -6.18 -9.84 7.86
CA ASP A 130 -4.90 -9.92 7.15
C ASP A 130 -3.90 -8.91 7.68
N LEU A 131 -4.35 -7.71 8.06
CA LEU A 131 -3.48 -6.72 8.70
C LEU A 131 -2.89 -7.29 10.00
N ILE A 132 -3.72 -7.91 10.81
CA ILE A 132 -3.27 -8.52 12.08
C ILE A 132 -2.27 -9.64 11.80
N LEU A 133 -2.54 -10.51 10.83
CA LEU A 133 -1.61 -11.58 10.45
C LEU A 133 -0.26 -11.03 10.00
N ALA A 134 -0.27 -9.99 9.16
CA ALA A 134 0.97 -9.36 8.69
C ALA A 134 1.76 -8.75 9.84
N LYS A 135 1.09 -8.09 10.78
CA LYS A 135 1.72 -7.49 11.94
C LYS A 135 2.34 -8.54 12.85
N LYS A 136 1.64 -9.65 13.07
CA LYS A 136 2.19 -10.78 13.84
C LYS A 136 3.41 -11.37 13.17
N ALA A 137 3.37 -11.54 11.85
CA ALA A 137 4.49 -12.11 11.10
C ALA A 137 5.72 -11.21 11.14
N ALA A 138 5.55 -9.89 11.07
CA ALA A 138 6.63 -8.93 11.18
C ALA A 138 7.21 -8.89 12.60
N GLY A 139 6.35 -8.91 13.61
CA GLY A 139 6.73 -9.12 15.00
C GLY A 139 7.62 -8.07 15.64
N ARG A 140 7.76 -6.88 15.06
CA ARG A 140 8.54 -5.81 15.65
C ARG A 140 7.76 -5.19 16.82
N PRO A 141 8.44 -4.52 17.77
CA PRO A 141 7.73 -3.88 18.89
C PRO A 141 6.58 -2.98 18.44
N ARG A 142 6.77 -2.17 17.41
CA ARG A 142 5.70 -1.31 16.91
C ARG A 142 4.55 -2.10 16.29
N ASP A 143 4.84 -3.25 15.69
CA ASP A 143 3.79 -4.13 15.13
C ASP A 143 2.94 -4.74 16.23
N LEU A 144 3.58 -5.17 17.30
CA LEU A 144 2.86 -5.71 18.46
C LEU A 144 2.04 -4.63 19.15
N ASN A 145 2.56 -3.41 19.22
CA ASN A 145 1.83 -2.26 19.76
C ASN A 145 0.60 -1.93 18.88
N ASP A 146 0.76 -1.98 17.56
CA ASP A 146 -0.37 -1.77 16.65
C ASP A 146 -1.46 -2.81 16.90
N ILE A 147 -1.08 -4.08 17.03
CA ILE A 147 -2.04 -5.17 17.30
C ILE A 147 -2.80 -4.90 18.59
N GLU A 148 -2.10 -4.54 19.64
CA GLU A 148 -2.71 -4.28 20.94
C GLU A 148 -3.74 -3.15 20.86
N ASN A 149 -3.43 -2.08 20.13
CA ASN A 149 -4.32 -0.94 20.02
C ASN A 149 -5.46 -1.16 19.00
N LEU A 150 -5.31 -2.10 18.07
CA LEU A 150 -6.36 -2.48 17.14
C LEU A 150 -7.37 -3.44 17.77
N LYS A 151 -6.98 -4.16 18.80
CA LYS A 151 -7.89 -5.06 19.53
C LYS A 151 -8.81 -4.23 20.40
N LYS A 152 -10.09 -4.42 20.25
CA LYS A 152 -11.08 -3.74 21.08
C LYS A 152 -12.20 -4.67 21.48
#